data_4022b33019e957305593fd206dab8c44
#
_entry.id   4022b33019e957305593fd206dab8c44
#
_cell.length_a   1.000
_cell.length_b   1.000
_cell.length_c   1.000
_cell.angle_alpha   90.00
_cell.angle_beta   90.00
_cell.angle_gamma   90.00
#
_symmetry.space_group_name_H-M   'P 1'
#
loop_
_entity.id
_entity.type
_entity.pdbx_description
1 polymer ?
#
loop_
_entity_poly.entity_id
_entity_poly.type
_entity_poly.pdbx_seq_one_letter_code
_entity_poly.pdbx_strand_id
1 'polypeptide(L)'
;MSALFFRKIEKTDLEDVFVLLNQLKEKDVDSLDKDSSWKNFTSNTSANSIVGIYEDKIVAYGSIVIENKIRGDIAGHIEDIVVDTSVRGKMVGVKLVKELVYIGKTKGCYRITLFCDEKLIKFYERNGFKVNNVMMKAFLDS
;
A
#
# COMPACT_ATOMS: atom_id res chain seq x y z
N MET A 1 17.75 -2.12 -20.59
CA MET A 1 17.79 -2.15 -19.14
C MET A 1 16.42 -1.82 -18.58
N SER A 2 15.91 -2.71 -17.77
CA SER A 2 14.58 -2.49 -17.17
C SER A 2 14.70 -1.56 -15.97
N ALA A 3 13.78 -0.63 -15.87
CA ALA A 3 13.67 0.29 -14.75
C ALA A 3 12.39 -0.01 -13.96
N LEU A 4 12.49 0.12 -12.65
CA LEU A 4 11.32 0.10 -11.79
C LEU A 4 10.64 1.47 -11.83
N PHE A 5 9.34 1.49 -12.04
CA PHE A 5 8.58 2.73 -11.92
C PHE A 5 7.23 2.45 -11.24
N PHE A 6 6.63 3.51 -10.71
CA PHE A 6 5.35 3.44 -10.03
C PHE A 6 4.33 4.30 -10.76
N ARG A 7 3.10 3.84 -10.75
CA ARG A 7 1.97 4.62 -11.26
C ARG A 7 0.72 4.29 -10.45
N LYS A 8 -0.30 5.13 -10.61
CA LYS A 8 -1.61 4.88 -10.00
C LYS A 8 -2.20 3.58 -10.52
N ILE A 9 -2.87 2.84 -9.65
CA ILE A 9 -3.54 1.59 -10.02
C ILE A 9 -4.65 1.86 -11.04
N GLU A 10 -4.84 0.93 -11.96
CA GLU A 10 -5.92 0.92 -12.94
C GLU A 10 -6.74 -0.35 -12.79
N LYS A 11 -7.98 -0.32 -13.27
CA LYS A 11 -8.87 -1.48 -13.15
C LYS A 11 -8.27 -2.74 -13.79
N THR A 12 -7.57 -2.59 -14.89
CA THR A 12 -6.91 -3.70 -15.59
C THR A 12 -5.79 -4.35 -14.79
N ASP A 13 -5.33 -3.70 -13.70
CA ASP A 13 -4.29 -4.25 -12.83
C ASP A 13 -4.84 -5.25 -11.78
N LEU A 14 -6.17 -5.31 -11.60
CA LEU A 14 -6.77 -6.04 -10.47
C LEU A 14 -6.30 -7.49 -10.35
N GLU A 15 -6.27 -8.23 -11.45
CA GLU A 15 -5.88 -9.64 -11.41
C GLU A 15 -4.45 -9.81 -10.88
N ASP A 16 -3.52 -9.01 -11.38
CA ASP A 16 -2.12 -9.07 -10.96
C ASP A 16 -1.95 -8.62 -9.50
N VAL A 17 -2.70 -7.59 -9.09
CA VAL A 17 -2.66 -7.11 -7.71
C VAL A 17 -3.23 -8.15 -6.75
N PHE A 18 -4.30 -8.87 -7.14
CA PHE A 18 -4.85 -9.95 -6.32
C PHE A 18 -3.82 -11.06 -6.09
N VAL A 19 -3.06 -11.41 -7.12
CA VAL A 19 -1.98 -12.39 -6.98
C VAL A 19 -0.94 -11.93 -5.96
N LEU A 20 -0.55 -10.66 -6.01
CA LEU A 20 0.39 -10.09 -5.04
C LEU A 20 -0.19 -10.11 -3.62
N LEU A 21 -1.41 -9.64 -3.44
CA LEU A 21 -2.04 -9.56 -2.12
C LEU A 21 -2.22 -10.95 -1.50
N ASN A 22 -2.44 -11.97 -2.32
CA ASN A 22 -2.53 -13.34 -1.83
C ASN A 22 -1.21 -13.86 -1.27
N GLN A 23 -0.08 -13.23 -1.59
CA GLN A 23 1.20 -13.54 -0.96
C GLN A 23 1.25 -13.06 0.50
N LEU A 24 0.47 -12.03 0.85
CA LEU A 24 0.35 -11.56 2.23
C LEU A 24 -0.66 -12.38 3.02
N LYS A 25 -1.85 -12.52 2.47
CA LYS A 25 -2.94 -13.27 3.08
C LYS A 25 -3.84 -13.78 1.96
N GLU A 26 -3.98 -15.10 1.90
CA GLU A 26 -4.81 -15.72 0.89
C GLU A 26 -6.29 -15.39 1.10
N LYS A 27 -6.95 -15.03 0.03
CA LYS A 27 -8.37 -14.78 -0.01
C LYS A 27 -8.92 -15.29 -1.34
N ASP A 28 -10.07 -15.95 -1.28
CA ASP A 28 -10.78 -16.35 -2.49
C ASP A 28 -11.39 -15.11 -3.14
N VAL A 29 -10.88 -14.75 -4.32
CA VAL A 29 -11.38 -13.61 -5.09
C VAL A 29 -12.19 -14.02 -6.30
N ASP A 30 -12.36 -15.33 -6.54
CA ASP A 30 -13.07 -15.82 -7.71
C ASP A 30 -14.57 -15.49 -7.64
N SER A 31 -15.13 -15.48 -6.44
CA SER A 31 -16.54 -15.14 -6.21
C SER A 31 -16.78 -13.64 -6.05
N LEU A 32 -15.72 -12.84 -6.09
CA LEU A 32 -15.82 -11.39 -5.94
C LEU A 32 -16.43 -10.74 -7.18
N ASP A 33 -17.40 -9.85 -6.97
CA ASP A 33 -17.87 -8.97 -8.03
C ASP A 33 -16.81 -7.86 -8.21
N LYS A 34 -15.93 -8.04 -9.18
CA LYS A 34 -14.79 -7.15 -9.40
C LYS A 34 -15.21 -5.76 -9.79
N ASP A 35 -16.28 -5.63 -10.57
CA ASP A 35 -16.78 -4.32 -10.99
C ASP A 35 -17.30 -3.52 -9.80
N SER A 36 -18.10 -4.13 -8.93
CA SER A 36 -18.60 -3.49 -7.72
C SER A 36 -17.46 -3.14 -6.77
N SER A 37 -16.53 -4.06 -6.59
CA SER A 37 -15.38 -3.86 -5.72
C SER A 37 -14.52 -2.70 -6.20
N TRP A 38 -14.24 -2.64 -7.48
CA TRP A 38 -13.48 -1.53 -8.07
C TRP A 38 -14.21 -0.20 -7.91
N LYS A 39 -15.52 -0.19 -8.17
CA LYS A 39 -16.34 1.02 -8.01
C LYS A 39 -16.30 1.52 -6.58
N ASN A 40 -16.47 0.62 -5.61
CA ASN A 40 -16.42 0.98 -4.18
C ASN A 40 -15.04 1.49 -3.79
N PHE A 41 -13.99 0.82 -4.25
CA PHE A 41 -12.62 1.21 -3.99
C PHE A 41 -12.32 2.62 -4.54
N THR A 42 -12.69 2.88 -5.78
CA THR A 42 -12.41 4.18 -6.43
C THR A 42 -13.31 5.30 -5.95
N SER A 43 -14.43 5.00 -5.29
CA SER A 43 -15.27 6.02 -4.67
C SER A 43 -14.60 6.63 -3.44
N ASN A 44 -13.64 5.95 -2.86
CA ASN A 44 -12.86 6.46 -1.74
C ASN A 44 -11.71 7.32 -2.26
N THR A 45 -11.94 8.62 -2.36
CA THR A 45 -10.95 9.57 -2.87
C THR A 45 -9.79 9.82 -1.92
N SER A 46 -9.89 9.35 -0.66
CA SER A 46 -8.81 9.45 0.32
C SER A 46 -7.68 8.45 0.09
N ALA A 47 -7.96 7.35 -0.61
CA ALA A 47 -6.97 6.32 -0.89
C ALA A 47 -6.17 6.67 -2.14
N ASN A 48 -4.85 6.59 -2.03
CA ASN A 48 -3.92 6.76 -3.15
C ASN A 48 -3.15 5.46 -3.28
N SER A 49 -3.50 4.67 -4.28
CA SER A 49 -2.96 3.33 -4.47
C SER A 49 -2.11 3.27 -5.72
N ILE A 50 -0.93 2.68 -5.59
CA ILE A 50 0.05 2.61 -6.67
C ILE A 50 0.51 1.18 -6.90
N VAL A 51 0.94 0.92 -8.12
CA VAL A 51 1.60 -0.33 -8.49
C VAL A 51 3.01 -0.04 -8.93
N GLY A 52 3.92 -0.96 -8.64
CA GLY A 52 5.30 -0.91 -9.11
C GLY A 52 5.46 -1.87 -10.28
N ILE A 53 6.09 -1.41 -11.34
CA ILE A 53 6.26 -2.16 -12.57
C ILE A 53 7.75 -2.34 -12.86
N TYR A 54 8.13 -3.58 -13.08
CA TYR A 54 9.51 -3.97 -13.40
C TYR A 54 9.46 -5.04 -14.50
N GLU A 55 10.17 -4.81 -15.60
CA GLU A 55 10.17 -5.72 -16.75
C GLU A 55 8.75 -6.03 -17.24
N ASP A 56 7.95 -4.97 -17.38
CA ASP A 56 6.56 -5.03 -17.84
C ASP A 56 5.61 -5.84 -16.94
N LYS A 57 6.03 -6.16 -15.73
CA LYS A 57 5.21 -6.90 -14.77
C LYS A 57 4.92 -6.06 -13.53
N ILE A 58 3.73 -6.22 -12.98
CA ILE A 58 3.40 -5.63 -11.69
C ILE A 58 4.07 -6.47 -10.60
N VAL A 59 4.99 -5.87 -9.87
CA VAL A 59 5.79 -6.53 -8.85
C VAL A 59 5.56 -5.95 -7.44
N ALA A 60 4.79 -4.88 -7.34
CA ALA A 60 4.57 -4.23 -6.05
C ALA A 60 3.22 -3.51 -6.04
N TYR A 61 2.65 -3.39 -4.86
CA TYR A 61 1.42 -2.65 -4.63
C TYR A 61 1.48 -2.03 -3.23
N GLY A 62 0.93 -0.85 -3.11
CA GLY A 62 0.77 -0.21 -1.81
C GLY A 62 -0.21 0.95 -1.89
N SER A 63 -0.71 1.36 -0.74
CA SER A 63 -1.70 2.42 -0.66
C SER A 63 -1.36 3.35 0.49
N ILE A 64 -1.64 4.64 0.31
CA ILE A 64 -1.65 5.60 1.42
C ILE A 64 -3.03 6.25 1.47
N VAL A 65 -3.65 6.19 2.65
CA VAL A 65 -4.95 6.81 2.91
C VAL A 65 -4.69 8.16 3.54
N ILE A 66 -5.27 9.20 2.97
CA ILE A 66 -5.09 10.59 3.42
C ILE A 66 -6.32 11.01 4.20
N GLU A 67 -6.10 11.40 5.45
CA GLU A 67 -7.18 11.81 6.34
C GLU A 67 -7.08 13.30 6.65
N ASN A 68 -8.12 14.05 6.28
CA ASN A 68 -8.26 15.45 6.68
C ASN A 68 -8.95 15.49 8.05
N LYS A 69 -8.24 15.98 9.05
CA LYS A 69 -8.76 16.04 10.42
C LYS A 69 -9.57 17.31 10.64
N ILE A 70 -10.49 17.25 11.59
CA ILE A 70 -11.41 18.35 11.84
C ILE A 70 -10.70 19.66 12.21
N ARG A 71 -9.51 19.58 12.79
CA ARG A 71 -8.74 20.76 13.17
C ARG A 71 -7.76 21.23 12.09
N GLY A 72 -7.89 20.68 10.88
CA GLY A 72 -7.12 21.14 9.73
C GLY A 72 -5.85 20.37 9.43
N ASP A 73 -5.39 19.51 10.34
CA ASP A 73 -4.21 18.68 10.07
C ASP A 73 -4.55 17.59 9.05
N ILE A 74 -3.53 17.18 8.30
CA ILE A 74 -3.66 16.11 7.32
C ILE A 74 -2.72 14.99 7.73
N ALA A 75 -3.24 13.78 7.86
CA ALA A 75 -2.46 12.61 8.24
C ALA A 75 -2.55 11.54 7.15
N GLY A 76 -1.47 10.76 6.98
CA GLY A 76 -1.44 9.63 6.06
C GLY A 76 -1.33 8.33 6.81
N HIS A 77 -1.90 7.26 6.24
CA HIS A 77 -1.75 5.92 6.76
C HIS A 77 -1.47 4.97 5.60
N ILE A 78 -0.33 4.27 5.68
CA ILE A 78 0.09 3.33 4.64
C ILE A 78 -0.51 1.97 4.94
N GLU A 79 -1.09 1.35 3.91
CA GLU A 79 -1.74 0.04 4.01
C GLU A 79 -1.39 -0.85 2.82
N ASP A 80 -1.49 -2.17 3.07
CA ASP A 80 -1.44 -3.21 2.03
C ASP A 80 -0.18 -3.17 1.18
N ILE A 81 0.97 -2.93 1.82
CA ILE A 81 2.26 -3.01 1.11
C ILE A 81 2.57 -4.47 0.79
N VAL A 82 2.81 -4.74 -0.48
CA VAL A 82 3.28 -6.05 -0.91
C VAL A 82 4.29 -5.91 -2.04
N VAL A 83 5.33 -6.73 -1.99
CA VAL A 83 6.37 -6.83 -3.03
C VAL A 83 6.50 -8.29 -3.41
N ASP A 84 6.50 -8.56 -4.71
CA ASP A 84 6.66 -9.92 -5.22
C ASP A 84 7.99 -10.50 -4.75
N THR A 85 7.95 -11.75 -4.32
CA THR A 85 9.14 -12.46 -3.85
C THR A 85 10.22 -12.58 -4.93
N SER A 86 9.84 -12.59 -6.21
CA SER A 86 10.78 -12.71 -7.33
C SER A 86 11.73 -11.52 -7.47
N VAL A 87 11.40 -10.38 -6.87
CA VAL A 87 12.24 -9.16 -6.95
C VAL A 87 12.94 -8.84 -5.63
N ARG A 88 13.04 -9.81 -4.72
CA ARG A 88 13.79 -9.63 -3.48
C ARG A 88 15.23 -9.22 -3.77
N GLY A 89 15.77 -8.34 -2.92
CA GLY A 89 17.14 -7.85 -3.06
C GLY A 89 17.31 -6.73 -4.08
N LYS A 90 16.24 -6.30 -4.75
CA LYS A 90 16.28 -5.24 -5.74
C LYS A 90 15.82 -3.89 -5.19
N MET A 91 15.66 -3.75 -3.88
CA MET A 91 15.27 -2.51 -3.22
C MET A 91 13.86 -2.03 -3.59
N VAL A 92 13.01 -2.90 -4.10
CA VAL A 92 11.66 -2.52 -4.54
C VAL A 92 10.83 -2.03 -3.35
N GLY A 93 10.90 -2.73 -2.21
CA GLY A 93 10.18 -2.33 -1.00
C GLY A 93 10.57 -0.95 -0.50
N VAL A 94 11.87 -0.65 -0.49
CA VAL A 94 12.37 0.68 -0.09
C VAL A 94 11.81 1.76 -1.01
N LYS A 95 11.86 1.51 -2.33
CA LYS A 95 11.38 2.47 -3.32
C LYS A 95 9.87 2.66 -3.24
N LEU A 96 9.12 1.59 -2.98
CA LEU A 96 7.67 1.66 -2.79
C LEU A 96 7.32 2.54 -1.57
N VAL A 97 7.98 2.31 -0.44
CA VAL A 97 7.74 3.11 0.77
C VAL A 97 8.08 4.58 0.51
N LYS A 98 9.21 4.85 -0.15
CA LYS A 98 9.59 6.23 -0.49
C LYS A 98 8.55 6.91 -1.37
N GLU A 99 8.00 6.19 -2.33
CA GLU A 99 6.98 6.74 -3.22
C GLU A 99 5.70 7.08 -2.46
N LEU A 100 5.27 6.20 -1.56
CA LEU A 100 4.09 6.45 -0.74
C LEU A 100 4.30 7.63 0.21
N VAL A 101 5.48 7.72 0.83
CA VAL A 101 5.83 8.87 1.68
C VAL A 101 5.84 10.16 0.88
N TYR A 102 6.36 10.12 -0.35
CA TYR A 102 6.37 11.28 -1.23
C TYR A 102 4.94 11.76 -1.53
N ILE A 103 4.03 10.82 -1.83
CA ILE A 103 2.61 11.16 -2.03
C ILE A 103 2.05 11.86 -0.79
N GLY A 104 2.32 11.31 0.39
CA GLY A 104 1.88 11.92 1.65
C GLY A 104 2.40 13.35 1.82
N LYS A 105 3.67 13.57 1.51
CA LYS A 105 4.28 14.90 1.56
C LYS A 105 3.59 15.87 0.62
N THR A 106 3.33 15.45 -0.61
CA THR A 106 2.69 16.33 -1.60
C THR A 106 1.25 16.67 -1.21
N LYS A 107 0.61 15.82 -0.43
CA LYS A 107 -0.75 16.05 0.08
C LYS A 107 -0.76 16.86 1.38
N GLY A 108 0.40 17.20 1.92
CA GLY A 108 0.49 18.03 3.12
C GLY A 108 0.42 17.26 4.44
N CYS A 109 0.68 15.97 4.44
CA CYS A 109 0.65 15.18 5.66
C CYS A 109 1.71 15.65 6.66
N TYR A 110 1.30 15.85 7.92
CA TYR A 110 2.25 16.16 8.99
C TYR A 110 2.86 14.90 9.61
N ARG A 111 2.20 13.75 9.42
CA ARG A 111 2.70 12.44 9.86
C ARG A 111 2.17 11.36 8.95
N ILE A 112 2.88 10.23 8.93
CA ILE A 112 2.45 9.02 8.23
C ILE A 112 2.60 7.86 9.19
N THR A 113 1.56 7.05 9.34
CA THR A 113 1.56 5.86 10.19
C THR A 113 1.42 4.60 9.33
N LEU A 114 1.83 3.46 9.89
CA LEU A 114 1.60 2.15 9.30
C LEU A 114 1.62 1.09 10.40
N PHE A 115 1.05 -0.07 10.10
CA PHE A 115 1.16 -1.25 10.95
C PHE A 115 2.12 -2.23 10.30
N CYS A 116 2.92 -2.93 11.09
CA CYS A 116 3.79 -3.97 10.57
C CYS A 116 4.01 -5.07 11.60
N ASP A 117 4.41 -6.24 11.12
CA ASP A 117 4.88 -7.31 11.99
C ASP A 117 6.19 -6.89 12.65
N GLU A 118 6.44 -7.40 13.87
CA GLU A 118 7.67 -7.11 14.60
C GLU A 118 8.93 -7.38 13.78
N LYS A 119 8.91 -8.43 12.96
CA LYS A 119 10.07 -8.78 12.13
C LYS A 119 10.39 -7.74 11.06
N LEU A 120 9.46 -6.80 10.78
CA LEU A 120 9.65 -5.74 9.79
C LEU A 120 10.02 -4.40 10.42
N ILE A 121 10.08 -4.32 11.75
CA ILE A 121 10.39 -3.05 12.43
C ILE A 121 11.69 -2.46 11.93
N LYS A 122 12.75 -3.25 11.85
CA LYS A 122 14.07 -2.75 11.39
C LYS A 122 14.01 -2.21 9.96
N PHE A 123 13.24 -2.87 9.09
CA PHE A 123 13.05 -2.39 7.73
C PHE A 123 12.44 -0.98 7.73
N TYR A 124 11.37 -0.79 8.49
CA TYR A 124 10.69 0.51 8.52
C TYR A 124 11.51 1.56 9.27
N GLU A 125 12.25 1.18 10.30
CA GLU A 125 13.15 2.12 10.98
C GLU A 125 14.21 2.67 10.01
N ARG A 126 14.75 1.82 9.15
CA ARG A 126 15.70 2.27 8.12
C ARG A 126 15.05 3.19 7.08
N ASN A 127 13.72 3.19 7.00
CA ASN A 127 12.96 4.05 6.10
C ASN A 127 12.37 5.27 6.80
N GLY A 128 12.85 5.59 7.99
CA GLY A 128 12.49 6.81 8.70
C GLY A 128 11.31 6.70 9.66
N PHE A 129 10.82 5.50 9.89
CA PHE A 129 9.71 5.28 10.83
C PHE A 129 10.25 4.92 12.21
N LYS A 130 9.43 5.12 13.23
CA LYS A 130 9.73 4.74 14.61
C LYS A 130 8.54 4.02 15.20
N VAL A 131 8.79 3.05 16.05
CA VAL A 131 7.70 2.42 16.82
C VAL A 131 7.01 3.49 17.65
N ASN A 132 5.69 3.55 17.53
CA ASN A 132 4.86 4.52 18.24
C ASN A 132 3.49 3.90 18.50
N ASN A 133 3.05 3.93 19.74
CA ASN A 133 1.74 3.42 20.14
C ASN A 133 1.56 1.92 19.89
N VAL A 134 0.39 1.44 20.19
CA VAL A 134 0.01 0.03 20.05
C VAL A 134 -1.25 -0.04 19.17
N MET A 135 -1.26 -0.92 18.19
CA MET A 135 -2.44 -1.18 17.41
C MET A 135 -3.31 -2.20 18.11
N MET A 136 -4.60 -1.94 18.16
CA MET A 136 -5.60 -2.87 18.67
C MET A 136 -6.61 -3.17 17.58
N LYS A 137 -7.12 -4.40 17.56
CA LYS A 137 -8.02 -4.85 16.50
C LYS A 137 -9.19 -5.62 17.11
N ALA A 138 -10.39 -5.32 16.65
CA ALA A 138 -11.57 -6.13 16.94
C ALA A 138 -12.10 -6.65 15.61
N PHE A 139 -12.22 -7.97 15.50
CA PHE A 139 -12.87 -8.57 14.33
C PHE A 139 -14.38 -8.55 14.59
N LEU A 140 -15.13 -8.06 13.61
CA LEU A 140 -16.58 -7.97 13.73
C LEU A 140 -17.22 -9.12 12.97
N ASP A 141 -18.05 -9.87 13.66
CA ASP A 141 -18.81 -10.94 13.03
C ASP A 141 -19.96 -10.32 12.27
N SER A 142 -20.13 -10.74 11.05
CA SER A 142 -21.22 -10.28 10.20
C SER A 142 -22.37 -11.25 10.20
#